data_66c27e9257760d92f3ab5197b3762dc5
#
_entry.id   66c27e9257760d92f3ab5197b3762dc5
#
_cell.length_a   1.000
_cell.length_b   1.000
_cell.length_c   1.000
_cell.angle_alpha   90.00
_cell.angle_beta   90.00
_cell.angle_gamma   90.00
#
_symmetry.space_group_name_H-M   'P 1'
#
loop_
_entity.id
_entity.type
_entity.pdbx_description
1 polymer ?
#
loop_
_entity_poly.entity_id
_entity_poly.type
_entity_poly.pdbx_seq_one_letter_code
_entity_poly.pdbx_strand_id
1 'polypeptide(L)'
;MGEAEKWARELADSEGEAFEQAMARIKPKSDELQQAWRQGFIEGKKHHDKRITEIAKHYGALNQREQFIEECSEAILAAQKSKRTPNPKTIMDLQSEVADVLIMALQMRYLFGAEAVDRFVELKLSRQIERIKEEEL
;
A
#
# COMPACT_ATOMS: atom_id res chain seq x y z
N MET A 1 12.95 18.43 -9.63
CA MET A 1 12.63 17.35 -8.67
C MET A 1 12.02 17.97 -7.42
N GLY A 2 10.81 17.55 -7.08
CA GLY A 2 10.13 18.07 -5.89
C GLY A 2 10.76 17.56 -4.59
N GLU A 3 10.55 18.27 -3.48
CA GLU A 3 11.05 17.88 -2.15
C GLU A 3 10.57 16.48 -1.72
N ALA A 4 9.36 16.09 -2.12
CA ALA A 4 8.82 14.76 -1.84
C ALA A 4 9.58 13.64 -2.54
N GLU A 5 10.02 13.86 -3.78
CA GLU A 5 10.84 12.90 -4.52
C GLU A 5 12.24 12.77 -3.94
N LYS A 6 12.80 13.87 -3.49
CA LYS A 6 14.10 13.90 -2.81
C LYS A 6 14.03 13.13 -1.49
N TRP A 7 12.99 13.37 -0.72
CA TRP A 7 12.72 12.69 0.56
C TRP A 7 12.51 11.19 0.40
N ALA A 8 11.74 10.80 -0.63
CA ALA A 8 11.51 9.40 -0.96
C ALA A 8 12.80 8.68 -1.37
N ARG A 9 13.70 9.37 -2.09
CA ARG A 9 15.02 8.82 -2.44
C ARG A 9 15.92 8.67 -1.24
N GLU A 10 16.01 9.69 -0.38
CA GLU A 10 16.83 9.63 0.85
C GLU A 10 16.35 8.50 1.78
N LEU A 11 15.03 8.29 1.89
CA LEU A 11 14.46 7.19 2.65
C LEU A 11 14.78 5.83 2.00
N ALA A 12 14.63 5.72 0.69
CA ALA A 12 14.94 4.52 -0.06
C ALA A 12 16.42 4.13 0.03
N ASP A 13 17.32 5.12 -0.01
CA ASP A 13 18.76 4.90 0.12
C ASP A 13 19.14 4.46 1.55
N SER A 14 18.50 5.00 2.59
CA SER A 14 18.77 4.64 3.98
C SER A 14 18.20 3.27 4.39
N GLU A 15 17.10 2.85 3.79
CA GLU A 15 16.45 1.57 4.06
C GLU A 15 16.81 0.48 3.04
N GLY A 16 17.47 0.85 1.95
CA GLY A 16 17.73 -0.02 0.80
C GLY A 16 18.46 -1.32 1.15
N GLU A 17 19.45 -1.25 2.03
CA GLU A 17 20.22 -2.42 2.44
C GLU A 17 19.40 -3.38 3.30
N ALA A 18 18.64 -2.87 4.26
CA ALA A 18 17.74 -3.66 5.08
C ALA A 18 16.59 -4.27 4.25
N PHE A 19 16.10 -3.53 3.27
CA PHE A 19 15.08 -3.97 2.33
C PHE A 19 15.59 -5.09 1.42
N GLU A 20 16.77 -4.95 0.81
CA GLU A 20 17.38 -5.98 -0.04
C GLU A 20 17.67 -7.27 0.75
N GLN A 21 18.12 -7.18 2.00
CA GLN A 21 18.30 -8.33 2.88
C GLN A 21 16.97 -9.02 3.20
N ALA A 22 15.91 -8.27 3.46
CA ALA A 22 14.57 -8.80 3.69
C ALA A 22 14.01 -9.46 2.43
N MET A 23 14.21 -8.86 1.26
CA MET A 23 13.80 -9.40 -0.04
C MET A 23 14.53 -10.68 -0.39
N ALA A 24 15.84 -10.78 -0.10
CA ALA A 24 16.64 -11.98 -0.34
C ALA A 24 16.13 -13.20 0.45
N ARG A 25 15.53 -12.98 1.62
CA ARG A 25 14.93 -14.05 2.45
C ARG A 25 13.61 -14.58 1.91
N ILE A 26 12.90 -13.78 1.13
CA ILE A 26 11.51 -14.03 0.73
C ILE A 26 11.39 -14.33 -0.76
N LYS A 27 12.41 -13.96 -1.53
CA LYS A 27 12.47 -14.26 -2.95
C LYS A 27 12.24 -15.77 -3.18
N PRO A 28 11.22 -16.15 -3.96
CA PRO A 28 10.94 -17.54 -4.24
C PRO A 28 12.17 -18.24 -4.81
N LYS A 29 12.46 -19.44 -4.32
CA LYS A 29 13.64 -20.22 -4.75
C LYS A 29 13.44 -20.90 -6.10
N SER A 30 12.18 -21.08 -6.55
CA SER A 30 11.89 -21.69 -7.85
C SER A 30 11.73 -20.63 -8.95
N ASP A 31 12.13 -20.95 -10.17
CA ASP A 31 12.02 -20.05 -11.32
C ASP A 31 10.57 -19.69 -11.65
N GLU A 32 9.63 -20.63 -11.50
CA GLU A 32 8.20 -20.40 -11.71
C GLU A 32 7.62 -19.38 -10.75
N LEU A 33 7.96 -19.49 -9.46
CA LEU A 33 7.52 -18.55 -8.44
C LEU A 33 8.16 -17.17 -8.62
N GLN A 34 9.43 -17.12 -9.05
CA GLN A 34 10.10 -15.87 -9.39
C GLN A 34 9.42 -15.18 -10.58
N GLN A 35 9.02 -15.95 -11.59
CA GLN A 35 8.31 -15.43 -12.75
C GLN A 35 6.91 -14.89 -12.36
N ALA A 36 6.15 -15.63 -11.56
CA ALA A 36 4.86 -15.18 -11.04
C ALA A 36 4.99 -13.91 -10.18
N TRP A 37 6.01 -13.82 -9.36
CA TRP A 37 6.32 -12.64 -8.56
C TRP A 37 6.64 -11.41 -9.41
N ARG A 38 7.47 -11.57 -10.45
CA ARG A 38 7.77 -10.51 -11.43
C ARG A 38 6.54 -10.09 -12.21
N GLN A 39 5.72 -11.06 -12.63
CA GLN A 39 4.49 -10.81 -13.40
C GLN A 39 3.47 -10.01 -12.56
N GLY A 40 3.27 -10.39 -11.30
CA GLY A 40 2.40 -9.65 -10.38
C GLY A 40 2.85 -8.20 -10.20
N PHE A 41 4.15 -7.96 -10.09
CA PHE A 41 4.73 -6.62 -10.01
C PHE A 41 4.50 -5.79 -11.28
N ILE A 42 4.67 -6.40 -12.47
CA ILE A 42 4.44 -5.74 -13.76
C ILE A 42 2.95 -5.43 -13.95
N GLU A 43 2.07 -6.34 -13.60
CA GLU A 43 0.60 -6.16 -13.70
C GLU A 43 0.11 -5.08 -12.73
N GLY A 44 0.64 -5.01 -11.52
CA GLY A 44 0.36 -3.94 -10.56
C GLY A 44 0.66 -2.55 -11.12
N LYS A 45 1.71 -2.41 -11.92
CA LYS A 45 2.03 -1.15 -12.62
C LYS A 45 1.03 -0.80 -13.74
N LYS A 46 0.45 -1.81 -14.41
CA LYS A 46 -0.53 -1.60 -15.50
C LYS A 46 -1.88 -1.10 -15.03
N HIS A 47 -2.25 -1.36 -13.78
CA HIS A 47 -3.52 -0.95 -13.20
C HIS A 47 -3.48 0.45 -12.56
N HIS A 48 -2.51 1.26 -12.93
CA HIS A 48 -2.38 2.62 -12.42
C HIS A 48 -3.48 3.54 -13.00
N ASP A 49 -4.36 4.01 -12.14
CA ASP A 49 -5.40 4.98 -12.51
C ASP A 49 -4.79 6.38 -12.62
N LYS A 50 -4.87 6.98 -13.80
CA LYS A 50 -4.34 8.32 -14.08
C LYS A 50 -4.95 9.41 -13.20
N ARG A 51 -6.21 9.23 -12.77
CA ARG A 51 -6.89 10.17 -11.87
C ARG A 51 -6.21 10.28 -10.51
N ILE A 52 -5.68 9.17 -10.02
CA ILE A 52 -4.90 9.14 -8.76
C ILE A 52 -3.67 10.05 -8.86
N THR A 53 -2.89 9.90 -9.92
CA THR A 53 -1.71 10.73 -10.16
C THR A 53 -2.06 12.21 -10.35
N GLU A 54 -3.11 12.49 -11.09
CA GLU A 54 -3.58 13.86 -11.35
C GLU A 54 -3.97 14.58 -10.05
N ILE A 55 -4.74 13.93 -9.19
CA ILE A 55 -5.14 14.46 -7.90
C ILE A 55 -3.94 14.67 -6.98
N ALA A 56 -3.05 13.67 -6.90
CA ALA A 56 -1.86 13.73 -6.09
C ALA A 56 -0.91 14.87 -6.50
N LYS A 57 -0.72 15.08 -7.80
CA LYS A 57 0.07 16.19 -8.33
C LYS A 57 -0.54 17.55 -8.04
N HIS A 58 -1.87 17.64 -8.15
CA HIS A 58 -2.59 18.91 -7.93
C HIS A 58 -2.43 19.41 -6.50
N TYR A 59 -2.64 18.56 -5.52
CA TYR A 59 -2.60 18.94 -4.09
C TYR A 59 -1.21 18.87 -3.48
N GLY A 60 -0.36 17.98 -3.95
CA GLY A 60 1.02 17.82 -3.48
C GLY A 60 1.16 16.90 -2.26
N ALA A 61 2.40 16.45 -2.02
CA ALA A 61 2.72 15.44 -1.02
C ALA A 61 2.35 15.83 0.42
N LEU A 62 2.60 17.09 0.81
CA LEU A 62 2.33 17.55 2.17
C LEU A 62 0.85 17.56 2.49
N ASN A 63 0.03 18.13 1.60
CA ASN A 63 -1.42 18.18 1.77
C ASN A 63 -2.04 16.79 1.73
N GLN A 64 -1.60 15.94 0.81
CA GLN A 64 -2.17 14.61 0.66
C GLN A 64 -1.77 13.66 1.78
N ARG A 65 -0.62 13.84 2.40
CA ARG A 65 -0.25 13.10 3.61
C ARG A 65 -1.18 13.45 4.78
N GLU A 66 -1.48 14.73 4.98
CA GLU A 66 -2.44 15.17 6.00
C GLU A 66 -3.84 14.61 5.71
N GLN A 67 -4.27 14.64 4.47
CA GLN A 67 -5.55 14.06 4.05
C GLN A 67 -5.59 12.53 4.28
N PHE A 68 -4.51 11.83 4.00
CA PHE A 68 -4.38 10.40 4.28
C PHE A 68 -4.55 10.08 5.77
N ILE A 69 -3.94 10.87 6.65
CA ILE A 69 -4.08 10.73 8.11
C ILE A 69 -5.55 10.90 8.50
N GLU A 70 -6.22 11.91 7.98
CA GLU A 70 -7.64 12.19 8.24
C GLU A 70 -8.52 11.03 7.82
N GLU A 71 -8.38 10.56 6.58
CA GLU A 71 -9.19 9.46 6.05
C GLU A 71 -8.95 8.14 6.80
N CYS A 72 -7.73 7.85 7.19
CA CYS A 72 -7.42 6.69 8.03
C CYS A 72 -8.13 6.78 9.39
N SER A 73 -8.15 7.97 9.99
CA SER A 73 -8.84 8.21 11.27
C SER A 73 -10.35 7.99 11.16
N GLU A 74 -10.96 8.47 10.09
CA GLU A 74 -12.38 8.29 9.79
C GLU A 74 -12.74 6.83 9.53
N ALA A 75 -11.88 6.10 8.83
CA ALA A 75 -12.06 4.67 8.59
C ALA A 75 -12.02 3.85 9.89
N ILE A 76 -11.11 4.20 10.81
CA ILE A 76 -11.02 3.57 12.12
C ILE A 76 -12.33 3.76 12.89
N LEU A 77 -12.86 4.98 12.91
CA LEU A 77 -14.13 5.30 13.58
C LEU A 77 -15.30 4.54 12.96
N ALA A 78 -15.38 4.50 11.64
CA ALA A 78 -16.42 3.77 10.93
C ALA A 78 -16.36 2.24 11.18
N ALA A 79 -15.16 1.67 11.23
CA ALA A 79 -14.96 0.28 11.56
C ALA A 79 -15.43 -0.05 12.99
N GLN A 80 -15.08 0.79 13.96
CA GLN A 80 -15.53 0.64 15.34
C GLN A 80 -17.05 0.78 15.49
N LYS A 81 -17.66 1.73 14.78
CA LYS A 81 -19.12 1.88 14.73
C LYS A 81 -19.83 0.66 14.18
N SER A 82 -19.33 0.12 13.06
CA SER A 82 -19.89 -1.08 12.44
C SER A 82 -19.78 -2.31 13.36
N LYS A 83 -18.73 -2.37 14.18
CA LYS A 83 -18.54 -3.43 15.18
C LYS A 83 -19.53 -3.31 16.34
N ARG A 84 -19.73 -2.10 16.88
CA ARG A 84 -20.62 -1.84 18.02
C ARG A 84 -22.10 -1.90 17.67
N THR A 85 -22.45 -1.39 16.50
CA THR A 85 -23.85 -1.26 16.04
C THR A 85 -23.94 -1.71 14.58
N PRO A 86 -23.82 -3.04 14.31
CA PRO A 86 -23.86 -3.54 12.96
C PRO A 86 -25.26 -3.40 12.34
N ASN A 87 -25.34 -2.64 11.27
CA ASN A 87 -26.55 -2.47 10.46
C ASN A 87 -26.15 -2.02 9.04
N PRO A 88 -27.10 -2.02 8.06
CA PRO A 88 -26.79 -1.64 6.69
C PRO A 88 -26.14 -0.26 6.56
N LYS A 89 -26.53 0.71 7.37
CA LYS A 89 -25.98 2.07 7.34
C LYS A 89 -24.54 2.11 7.80
N THR A 90 -24.20 1.48 8.93
CA THR A 90 -22.83 1.47 9.45
C THR A 90 -21.88 0.69 8.55
N ILE A 91 -22.36 -0.32 7.86
CA ILE A 91 -21.57 -1.06 6.85
C ILE A 91 -21.34 -0.18 5.62
N MET A 92 -22.34 0.54 5.12
CA MET A 92 -22.19 1.47 4.00
C MET A 92 -21.22 2.62 4.34
N ASP A 93 -21.31 3.15 5.54
CA ASP A 93 -20.37 4.18 6.02
C ASP A 93 -18.93 3.64 6.01
N LEU A 94 -18.72 2.42 6.50
CA LEU A 94 -17.41 1.76 6.47
C LEU A 94 -16.91 1.56 5.03
N GLN A 95 -17.77 1.12 4.12
CA GLN A 95 -17.43 0.94 2.70
C GLN A 95 -16.97 2.26 2.07
N SER A 96 -17.66 3.36 2.36
CA SER A 96 -17.29 4.69 1.90
C SER A 96 -15.91 5.11 2.41
N GLU A 97 -15.65 4.93 3.69
CA GLU A 97 -14.36 5.27 4.30
C GLU A 97 -13.21 4.37 3.79
N VAL A 98 -13.47 3.10 3.56
CA VAL A 98 -12.51 2.19 2.93
C VAL A 98 -12.14 2.68 1.53
N ALA A 99 -13.12 3.16 0.76
CA ALA A 99 -12.87 3.73 -0.57
C ALA A 99 -11.96 4.97 -0.48
N ASP A 100 -12.21 5.86 0.47
CA ASP A 100 -11.38 7.05 0.68
C ASP A 100 -9.93 6.68 1.07
N VAL A 101 -9.76 5.71 1.96
CA VAL A 101 -8.43 5.19 2.33
C VAL A 101 -7.71 4.55 1.14
N LEU A 102 -8.41 3.78 0.32
CA LEU A 102 -7.82 3.17 -0.89
C LEU A 102 -7.32 4.24 -1.86
N ILE A 103 -8.13 5.28 -2.11
CA ILE A 103 -7.75 6.40 -2.98
C ILE A 103 -6.52 7.12 -2.42
N MET A 104 -6.52 7.40 -1.13
CA MET A 104 -5.39 8.07 -0.48
C MET A 104 -4.14 7.18 -0.43
N ALA A 105 -4.28 5.90 -0.17
CA ALA A 105 -3.16 4.95 -0.17
C ALA A 105 -2.49 4.87 -1.55
N LEU A 106 -3.28 4.86 -2.62
CA LEU A 106 -2.76 4.90 -3.99
C LEU A 106 -2.03 6.22 -4.30
N GLN A 107 -2.51 7.35 -3.76
CA GLN A 107 -1.80 8.63 -3.87
C GLN A 107 -0.48 8.62 -3.10
N MET A 108 -0.46 8.07 -1.88
CA MET A 108 0.76 7.92 -1.07
C MET A 108 1.77 7.02 -1.79
N ARG A 109 1.29 5.93 -2.39
CA ARG A 109 2.12 5.06 -3.22
C ARG A 109 2.81 5.82 -4.35
N TYR A 110 2.07 6.64 -5.08
CA TYR A 110 2.60 7.47 -6.16
C TYR A 110 3.59 8.53 -5.66
N LEU A 111 3.23 9.24 -4.59
CA LEU A 111 4.02 10.37 -4.08
C LEU A 111 5.30 9.95 -3.35
N PHE A 112 5.29 8.81 -2.67
CA PHE A 112 6.39 8.37 -1.82
C PHE A 112 7.17 7.17 -2.35
N GLY A 113 6.82 6.66 -3.52
CA GLY A 113 7.58 5.62 -4.19
C GLY A 113 6.76 4.36 -4.48
N ALA A 114 6.16 4.31 -5.66
CA ALA A 114 5.31 3.20 -6.08
C ALA A 114 6.03 1.85 -6.07
N GLU A 115 7.26 1.80 -6.56
CA GLU A 115 8.05 0.58 -6.62
C GLU A 115 8.36 0.02 -5.22
N ALA A 116 8.77 0.86 -4.30
CA ALA A 116 9.05 0.46 -2.91
C ALA A 116 7.79 -0.04 -2.21
N VAL A 117 6.67 0.67 -2.35
CA VAL A 117 5.38 0.26 -1.78
C VAL A 117 4.95 -1.10 -2.32
N ASP A 118 5.02 -1.30 -3.64
CA ASP A 118 4.63 -2.55 -4.28
C ASP A 118 5.48 -3.74 -3.79
N ARG A 119 6.78 -3.54 -3.62
CA ARG A 119 7.68 -4.54 -3.06
C ARG A 119 7.33 -4.90 -1.62
N PHE A 120 7.03 -3.92 -0.79
CA PHE A 120 6.57 -4.17 0.58
C PHE A 120 5.24 -4.92 0.62
N VAL A 121 4.32 -4.59 -0.27
CA VAL A 121 3.04 -5.31 -0.38
C VAL A 121 3.28 -6.79 -0.69
N GLU A 122 4.08 -7.09 -1.70
CA GLU A 122 4.41 -8.47 -2.09
C GLU A 122 5.09 -9.24 -0.95
N LEU A 123 6.05 -8.61 -0.30
CA LEU A 123 6.75 -9.15 0.85
C LEU A 123 5.79 -9.54 2.00
N LYS A 124 4.90 -8.62 2.35
CA LYS A 124 3.96 -8.79 3.46
C LYS A 124 2.89 -9.84 3.14
N LEU A 125 2.40 -9.88 1.90
CA LEU A 125 1.45 -10.90 1.45
C LEU A 125 2.07 -12.30 1.50
N SER A 126 3.29 -12.45 1.00
CA SER A 126 4.00 -13.72 1.04
C SER A 126 4.20 -14.23 2.47
N ARG A 127 4.57 -13.34 3.40
CA ARG A 127 4.68 -13.65 4.83
C ARG A 127 3.35 -14.14 5.43
N GLN A 128 2.26 -13.46 5.11
CA GLN A 128 0.94 -13.83 5.61
C GLN A 128 0.55 -15.23 5.15
N ILE A 129 0.77 -15.54 3.88
CA ILE A 129 0.48 -16.85 3.31
C ILE A 129 1.34 -17.95 3.96
N GLU A 130 2.61 -17.68 4.20
CA GLU A 130 3.50 -18.62 4.91
C GLU A 130 3.00 -18.90 6.33
N ARG A 131 2.60 -17.88 7.08
CA ARG A 131 2.03 -18.04 8.44
C ARG A 131 0.78 -18.90 8.43
N ILE A 132 -0.13 -18.69 7.49
CA ILE A 132 -1.33 -19.50 7.34
C ILE A 132 -0.98 -20.97 7.11
N LYS A 133 -0.01 -21.25 6.25
CA LYS A 133 0.47 -22.62 6.00
C LYS A 133 1.07 -23.28 7.24
N GLU A 134 1.83 -22.53 8.03
CA GLU A 134 2.38 -23.01 9.30
C GLU A 134 1.30 -23.31 10.33
N GLU A 135 0.27 -22.49 10.40
CA GLU A 135 -0.87 -22.68 11.31
C GLU A 135 -1.74 -23.89 10.95
N GLU A 136 -1.79 -24.29 9.67
CA GLU A 136 -2.52 -25.44 9.19
C GLU A 136 -1.81 -26.80 9.43
N LEU A 137 -0.54 -26.75 9.81
CA LEU A 137 0.23 -27.96 10.17
C LEU A 137 -0.01 -28.36 11.62
#